data_5ec973c110439b3d8d23dc1f186d5783
#
_entry.id   5ec973c110439b3d8d23dc1f186d5783
#
_cell.length_a   1.000
_cell.length_b   1.000
_cell.length_c   1.000
_cell.angle_alpha   90.00
_cell.angle_beta   90.00
_cell.angle_gamma   90.00
#
_symmetry.space_group_name_H-M   'P 1'
#
loop_
_entity.id
_entity.type
_entity.pdbx_description
1 polymer ?
#
loop_
_entity_poly.entity_id
_entity_poly.type
_entity_poly.pdbx_seq_one_letter_code
_entity_poly.pdbx_strand_id
1 'polypeptide(L)'
;ATNDYQLLDSGNMKKLERLGSYLLVRPSPAAVWEPHLPESEWRKADGVYTRDTGEDNGKWTFYRKVQREFDVLYGSLHFHIRLTNFGHMGLFAEQIDNWAWLREIIRRRMKATNDRNLYVLNLFGYTGGSTLACSQAGAHLVHVDAAKGVVDWARKNAELSGLADRPIRWIVDDAMKFVKREERRGNTY
;
A
#
# COMPACT_ATOMS: atom_id res chain seq x y z
N ALA A 1 -2.21 18.29 4.51
CA ALA A 1 -1.68 17.17 5.26
C ALA A 1 -0.30 16.81 4.70
N THR A 2 0.70 16.75 5.55
CA THR A 2 2.07 16.33 5.17
C THR A 2 2.04 14.83 4.90
N ASN A 3 2.45 14.45 3.69
CA ASN A 3 2.69 13.04 3.38
C ASN A 3 4.06 12.61 3.91
N ASP A 4 4.11 11.46 4.57
CA ASP A 4 5.35 10.91 5.12
C ASP A 4 6.15 10.08 4.11
N TYR A 5 5.69 9.98 2.87
CA TYR A 5 6.44 9.36 1.78
C TYR A 5 6.82 10.36 0.70
N GLN A 6 8.05 10.25 0.21
CA GLN A 6 8.51 10.99 -0.95
C GLN A 6 9.55 10.16 -1.73
N LEU A 7 9.35 10.00 -3.03
CA LEU A 7 10.39 9.53 -3.93
C LEU A 7 11.33 10.72 -4.21
N LEU A 8 12.57 10.61 -3.76
CA LEU A 8 13.56 11.69 -3.92
C LEU A 8 14.32 11.58 -5.23
N ASP A 9 14.68 10.37 -5.64
CA ASP A 9 15.39 10.09 -6.88
C ASP A 9 15.24 8.63 -7.28
N SER A 10 15.53 8.34 -8.54
CA SER A 10 15.63 6.98 -9.07
C SER A 10 16.66 6.92 -10.17
N GLY A 11 17.26 5.77 -10.36
CA GLY A 11 18.25 5.49 -11.39
C GLY A 11 19.15 4.33 -11.03
N ASN A 12 19.93 3.85 -11.98
CA ASN A 12 20.80 2.69 -11.78
C ASN A 12 20.07 1.49 -11.15
N MET A 13 18.81 1.26 -11.56
CA MET A 13 17.92 0.20 -11.07
C MET A 13 17.61 0.29 -9.56
N LYS A 14 17.67 1.49 -9.01
CA LYS A 14 17.39 1.78 -7.58
C LYS A 14 16.50 3.00 -7.44
N LYS A 15 15.92 3.15 -6.26
CA LYS A 15 15.17 4.34 -5.85
C LYS A 15 15.60 4.78 -4.46
N LEU A 16 15.67 6.09 -4.28
CA LEU A 16 15.94 6.77 -3.02
C LEU A 16 14.63 7.35 -2.52
N GLU A 17 14.15 6.86 -1.38
CA GLU A 17 12.86 7.20 -0.82
C GLU A 17 13.01 7.78 0.58
N ARG A 18 12.23 8.79 0.91
CA ARG A 18 12.01 9.19 2.28
C ARG A 18 10.70 8.59 2.77
N LEU A 19 10.73 7.90 3.89
CA LEU A 19 9.59 7.28 4.52
C LEU A 19 9.58 7.60 6.02
N GLY A 20 8.66 8.44 6.44
CA GLY A 20 8.71 9.06 7.76
C GLY A 20 9.99 9.89 7.91
N SER A 21 10.76 9.60 8.94
CA SER A 21 12.07 10.24 9.20
C SER A 21 13.25 9.52 8.54
N TYR A 22 13.03 8.40 7.87
CA TYR A 22 14.09 7.56 7.33
C TYR A 22 14.29 7.77 5.84
N LEU A 23 15.55 7.73 5.42
CA LEU A 23 15.98 7.72 4.04
C LEU A 23 16.40 6.30 3.65
N LEU A 24 15.73 5.73 2.68
CA LEU A 24 15.88 4.32 2.31
C LEU A 24 16.19 4.16 0.83
N VAL A 25 17.03 3.17 0.52
CA VAL A 25 17.31 2.75 -0.86
C VAL A 25 16.78 1.35 -1.07
N ARG A 26 16.00 1.18 -2.14
CA ARG A 26 15.47 -0.11 -2.56
C ARG A 26 15.70 -0.34 -4.05
N PRO A 27 15.71 -1.60 -4.51
CA PRO A 27 15.74 -1.92 -5.94
C PRO A 27 14.54 -1.34 -6.68
N SER A 28 14.79 -0.86 -7.90
CA SER A 28 13.78 -0.43 -8.85
C SER A 28 14.24 -0.82 -10.26
N PRO A 29 14.02 -2.06 -10.69
CA PRO A 29 14.59 -2.58 -11.95
C PRO A 29 14.22 -1.78 -13.19
N ALA A 30 13.08 -1.10 -13.18
CA ALA A 30 12.63 -0.24 -14.27
C ALA A 30 13.41 1.08 -14.39
N ALA A 31 14.13 1.50 -13.34
CA ALA A 31 14.88 2.75 -13.32
C ALA A 31 16.26 2.56 -13.98
N VAL A 32 16.28 2.37 -15.30
CA VAL A 32 17.50 2.08 -16.09
C VAL A 32 18.32 3.33 -16.46
N TRP A 33 17.83 4.50 -16.10
CA TRP A 33 18.47 5.80 -16.33
C TRP A 33 19.49 6.15 -15.24
N GLU A 34 20.26 7.21 -15.50
CA GLU A 34 21.18 7.78 -14.50
C GLU A 34 20.40 8.55 -13.43
N PRO A 35 20.76 8.45 -12.14
CA PRO A 35 20.19 9.27 -11.09
C PRO A 35 20.42 10.78 -11.34
N HIS A 36 19.47 11.61 -10.89
CA HIS A 36 19.58 13.06 -10.96
C HIS A 36 20.43 13.63 -9.80
N LEU A 37 20.30 13.03 -8.62
CA LEU A 37 21.06 13.44 -7.46
C LEU A 37 22.46 12.84 -7.45
N PRO A 38 23.45 13.57 -6.94
CA PRO A 38 24.80 13.07 -6.82
C PRO A 38 24.87 11.91 -5.81
N GLU A 39 25.86 11.05 -5.96
CA GLU A 39 26.08 9.90 -5.08
C GLU A 39 26.17 10.29 -3.59
N SER A 40 26.65 11.49 -3.29
CA SER A 40 26.71 12.04 -1.92
C SER A 40 25.35 12.12 -1.25
N GLU A 41 24.26 12.34 -2.00
CA GLU A 41 22.89 12.33 -1.47
C GLU A 41 22.40 10.90 -1.21
N TRP A 42 22.71 9.98 -2.12
CA TRP A 42 22.38 8.57 -1.96
C TRP A 42 23.09 7.92 -0.77
N ARG A 43 24.33 8.35 -0.49
CA ARG A 43 25.11 7.88 0.69
C ARG A 43 24.55 8.33 2.03
N LYS A 44 23.61 9.27 2.06
CA LYS A 44 22.92 9.68 3.29
C LYS A 44 21.85 8.68 3.75
N ALA A 45 21.59 7.64 2.97
CA ALA A 45 20.59 6.64 3.29
C ALA A 45 20.83 6.01 4.67
N ASP A 46 19.75 5.89 5.44
CA ASP A 46 19.76 5.23 6.74
C ASP A 46 19.77 3.70 6.60
N GLY A 47 19.17 3.20 5.53
CA GLY A 47 19.10 1.79 5.21
C GLY A 47 19.07 1.52 3.71
N VAL A 48 19.63 0.40 3.31
CA VAL A 48 19.66 -0.09 1.93
C VAL A 48 19.20 -1.53 1.90
N TYR A 49 18.20 -1.81 1.08
CA TYR A 49 17.76 -3.16 0.79
C TYR A 49 18.47 -3.69 -0.46
N THR A 50 19.08 -4.85 -0.34
CA THR A 50 19.69 -5.58 -1.46
C THR A 50 19.01 -6.93 -1.61
N ARG A 51 18.67 -7.28 -2.87
CA ARG A 51 18.10 -8.58 -3.19
C ARG A 51 19.23 -9.57 -3.50
N ASP A 52 19.11 -10.78 -2.97
CA ASP A 52 20.05 -11.84 -3.29
C ASP A 52 19.79 -12.35 -4.72
N THR A 53 20.84 -12.64 -5.46
CA THR A 53 20.73 -13.12 -6.85
C THR A 53 20.05 -14.48 -6.89
N GLY A 54 18.89 -14.54 -7.56
CA GLY A 54 18.14 -15.78 -7.79
C GLY A 54 17.16 -16.18 -6.68
N GLU A 55 16.98 -15.34 -5.65
CA GLU A 55 16.03 -15.59 -4.57
C GLU A 55 15.00 -14.44 -4.47
N ASP A 56 13.81 -14.78 -3.96
CA ASP A 56 12.78 -13.78 -3.64
C ASP A 56 13.10 -12.99 -2.35
N ASN A 57 14.16 -13.36 -1.67
CA ASN A 57 14.64 -12.78 -0.44
C ASN A 57 15.79 -11.80 -0.66
N GLY A 58 16.01 -10.97 0.33
CA GLY A 58 17.13 -10.06 0.40
C GLY A 58 17.38 -9.62 1.83
N LYS A 59 18.21 -8.62 1.99
CA LYS A 59 18.55 -8.11 3.31
C LYS A 59 18.59 -6.59 3.36
N TRP A 60 18.24 -6.05 4.52
CA TRP A 60 18.47 -4.67 4.88
C TRP A 60 19.84 -4.50 5.51
N THR A 61 20.59 -3.52 5.04
CA THR A 61 21.80 -3.03 5.70
C THR A 61 21.49 -1.64 6.25
N PHE A 62 21.62 -1.44 7.55
CA PHE A 62 21.36 -0.16 8.21
C PHE A 62 22.67 0.52 8.61
N TYR A 63 22.80 1.77 8.22
CA TYR A 63 23.95 2.62 8.55
C TYR A 63 23.68 3.53 9.75
N ARG A 64 22.41 3.61 10.17
CA ARG A 64 21.92 4.31 11.34
C ARG A 64 20.85 3.48 12.03
N LYS A 65 20.45 3.92 13.24
CA LYS A 65 19.37 3.25 13.95
C LYS A 65 18.03 3.48 13.23
N VAL A 66 17.45 2.42 12.70
CA VAL A 66 16.16 2.42 12.03
C VAL A 66 15.24 1.43 12.76
N GLN A 67 14.02 1.86 13.05
CA GLN A 67 12.98 0.96 13.53
C GLN A 67 12.51 0.07 12.36
N ARG A 68 12.34 -1.21 12.64
CA ARG A 68 11.85 -2.17 11.63
C ARG A 68 10.37 -2.04 11.33
N GLU A 69 9.64 -1.48 12.28
CA GLU A 69 8.21 -1.23 12.17
C GLU A 69 7.89 0.16 12.69
N PHE A 70 7.09 0.90 11.95
CA PHE A 70 6.64 2.26 12.30
C PHE A 70 5.41 2.65 11.47
N ASP A 71 4.71 3.68 11.90
CA ASP A 71 3.51 4.14 11.21
C ASP A 71 3.80 5.42 10.43
N VAL A 72 3.14 5.58 9.29
CA VAL A 72 3.23 6.76 8.42
C VAL A 72 1.85 7.23 7.99
N LEU A 73 1.74 8.53 7.71
CA LEU A 73 0.57 9.14 7.10
C LEU A 73 0.83 9.36 5.60
N TYR A 74 -0.01 8.81 4.76
CA TYR A 74 0.10 8.99 3.31
C TYR A 74 -1.27 8.95 2.62
N GLY A 75 -1.55 9.93 1.78
CA GLY A 75 -2.82 10.00 1.07
C GLY A 75 -4.06 10.05 1.99
N SER A 76 -3.96 10.68 3.16
CA SER A 76 -4.98 10.75 4.21
C SER A 76 -5.27 9.41 4.91
N LEU A 77 -4.41 8.43 4.76
CA LEU A 77 -4.47 7.12 5.40
C LEU A 77 -3.23 6.87 6.24
N HIS A 78 -3.38 6.14 7.32
CA HIS A 78 -2.27 5.66 8.13
C HIS A 78 -1.89 4.25 7.72
N PHE A 79 -0.60 4.03 7.51
CA PHE A 79 -0.04 2.73 7.15
C PHE A 79 0.99 2.30 8.18
N HIS A 80 0.86 1.08 8.64
CA HIS A 80 1.90 0.40 9.38
C HIS A 80 2.95 -0.11 8.39
N ILE A 81 4.18 0.33 8.56
CA ILE A 81 5.32 -0.04 7.71
C ILE A 81 6.11 -1.14 8.41
N ARG A 82 6.51 -2.13 7.63
CA ARG A 82 7.43 -3.20 8.05
C ARG A 82 8.55 -3.32 7.04
N LEU A 83 9.78 -3.18 7.49
CA LEU A 83 10.97 -3.38 6.66
C LEU A 83 11.27 -4.88 6.58
N THR A 84 10.58 -5.55 5.67
CA THR A 84 10.64 -7.02 5.52
C THR A 84 11.87 -7.48 4.74
N ASN A 85 12.25 -8.74 4.89
CA ASN A 85 13.32 -9.35 4.10
C ASN A 85 12.94 -9.61 2.62
N PHE A 86 11.67 -9.38 2.25
CA PHE A 86 11.19 -9.43 0.86
C PHE A 86 11.30 -8.09 0.12
N GLY A 87 11.71 -7.02 0.80
CA GLY A 87 11.80 -5.67 0.24
C GLY A 87 10.48 -4.92 0.15
N HIS A 88 9.35 -5.57 0.42
CA HIS A 88 8.06 -4.91 0.54
C HIS A 88 7.92 -4.26 1.90
N MET A 89 7.32 -3.07 1.94
CA MET A 89 7.18 -2.29 3.18
C MET A 89 5.73 -2.14 3.64
N GLY A 90 4.78 -2.60 2.83
CA GLY A 90 3.35 -2.46 3.11
C GLY A 90 2.71 -1.20 2.52
N LEU A 91 3.40 -0.48 1.66
CA LEU A 91 2.90 0.71 0.98
C LEU A 91 3.33 0.70 -0.49
N PHE A 92 2.35 0.79 -1.39
CA PHE A 92 2.53 1.11 -2.79
C PHE A 92 2.17 2.59 -3.00
N ALA A 93 3.17 3.45 -2.82
CA ALA A 93 2.98 4.89 -2.80
C ALA A 93 2.47 5.47 -4.13
N GLU A 94 2.78 4.82 -5.26
CA GLU A 94 2.30 5.15 -6.60
C GLU A 94 0.78 5.07 -6.75
N GLN A 95 0.08 4.41 -5.83
CA GLN A 95 -1.38 4.26 -5.86
C GLN A 95 -2.14 5.50 -5.33
N ILE A 96 -1.45 6.52 -4.86
CA ILE A 96 -2.08 7.69 -4.23
C ILE A 96 -3.11 8.38 -5.16
N ASP A 97 -2.80 8.50 -6.44
CA ASP A 97 -3.70 9.12 -7.42
C ASP A 97 -4.93 8.24 -7.69
N ASN A 98 -4.73 6.91 -7.72
CA ASN A 98 -5.83 5.96 -7.82
C ASN A 98 -6.75 6.04 -6.59
N TRP A 99 -6.21 6.20 -5.38
CA TRP A 99 -7.03 6.38 -4.18
C TRP A 99 -7.85 7.67 -4.23
N ALA A 100 -7.27 8.77 -4.70
CA ALA A 100 -7.98 10.02 -4.89
C ALA A 100 -9.12 9.88 -5.90
N TRP A 101 -8.83 9.25 -7.04
CA TRP A 101 -9.81 8.95 -8.08
C TRP A 101 -10.96 8.04 -7.59
N LEU A 102 -10.65 6.97 -6.86
CA LEU A 102 -11.64 6.06 -6.27
C LEU A 102 -12.60 6.81 -5.33
N ARG A 103 -12.06 7.67 -4.44
CA ARG A 103 -12.90 8.48 -3.54
C ARG A 103 -13.86 9.38 -4.32
N GLU A 104 -13.36 10.00 -5.37
CA GLU A 104 -14.16 10.91 -6.18
C GLU A 104 -15.28 10.15 -6.93
N ILE A 105 -14.96 9.05 -7.59
CA ILE A 105 -15.96 8.22 -8.31
C ILE A 105 -17.04 7.71 -7.36
N ILE A 106 -16.66 7.21 -6.19
CA ILE A 106 -17.62 6.70 -5.21
C ILE A 106 -18.57 7.80 -4.77
N ARG A 107 -18.05 8.98 -4.41
CA ARG A 107 -18.88 10.11 -3.99
C ARG A 107 -19.83 10.58 -5.09
N ARG A 108 -19.34 10.66 -6.33
CA ARG A 108 -20.16 11.02 -7.49
C ARG A 108 -21.26 10.00 -7.71
N ARG A 109 -20.93 8.70 -7.66
CA ARG A 109 -21.90 7.61 -7.85
C ARG A 109 -22.98 7.66 -6.79
N MET A 110 -22.62 7.72 -5.52
CA MET A 110 -23.56 7.81 -4.41
C MET A 110 -24.48 9.03 -4.51
N LYS A 111 -23.95 10.18 -4.91
CA LYS A 111 -24.73 11.40 -5.13
C LYS A 111 -25.69 11.25 -6.31
N ALA A 112 -25.25 10.68 -7.43
CA ALA A 112 -26.05 10.55 -8.63
C ALA A 112 -27.21 9.56 -8.48
N THR A 113 -26.99 8.46 -7.73
CA THR A 113 -28.01 7.42 -7.52
C THR A 113 -28.81 7.62 -6.24
N ASN A 114 -28.43 8.57 -5.38
CA ASN A 114 -28.93 8.72 -4.01
C ASN A 114 -28.86 7.41 -3.20
N ASP A 115 -27.96 6.50 -3.59
CA ASP A 115 -27.75 5.21 -2.95
C ASP A 115 -26.52 5.29 -2.03
N ARG A 116 -26.75 4.99 -0.75
CA ARG A 116 -25.69 4.95 0.28
C ARG A 116 -25.12 3.55 0.50
N ASN A 117 -25.64 2.55 -0.22
CA ASN A 117 -25.23 1.15 -0.11
C ASN A 117 -24.37 0.71 -1.31
N LEU A 118 -23.44 1.54 -1.72
CA LEU A 118 -22.52 1.20 -2.80
C LEU A 118 -21.51 0.15 -2.31
N TYR A 119 -21.54 -1.02 -2.95
CA TYR A 119 -20.61 -2.12 -2.66
C TYR A 119 -19.43 -2.09 -3.62
N VAL A 120 -18.23 -2.29 -3.08
CA VAL A 120 -16.97 -2.35 -3.83
C VAL A 120 -16.24 -3.63 -3.48
N LEU A 121 -15.85 -4.38 -4.49
CA LEU A 121 -14.99 -5.56 -4.36
C LEU A 121 -13.54 -5.17 -4.70
N ASN A 122 -12.64 -5.33 -3.75
CA ASN A 122 -11.21 -5.17 -3.96
C ASN A 122 -10.52 -6.53 -3.90
N LEU A 123 -10.10 -7.02 -5.07
CA LEU A 123 -9.30 -8.24 -5.23
C LEU A 123 -7.81 -7.91 -5.12
N PHE A 124 -7.04 -8.85 -4.57
CA PHE A 124 -5.62 -8.65 -4.30
C PHE A 124 -5.39 -7.40 -3.41
N GLY A 125 -6.17 -7.33 -2.34
CA GLY A 125 -6.31 -6.11 -1.54
C GLY A 125 -5.05 -5.67 -0.81
N TYR A 126 -4.05 -6.54 -0.67
CA TYR A 126 -2.75 -6.26 -0.04
C TYR A 126 -2.95 -5.63 1.35
N THR A 127 -2.24 -4.55 1.67
CA THR A 127 -2.34 -3.85 2.96
C THR A 127 -3.48 -2.85 3.03
N GLY A 128 -4.37 -2.83 2.03
CA GLY A 128 -5.67 -2.19 2.11
C GLY A 128 -5.75 -0.75 1.61
N GLY A 129 -4.74 -0.20 0.95
CA GLY A 129 -4.77 1.20 0.50
C GLY A 129 -6.04 1.57 -0.27
N SER A 130 -6.37 0.81 -1.33
CA SER A 130 -7.59 1.03 -2.12
C SER A 130 -8.87 0.76 -1.32
N THR A 131 -8.89 -0.30 -0.52
CA THR A 131 -10.01 -0.63 0.38
C THR A 131 -10.32 0.53 1.32
N LEU A 132 -9.30 1.07 1.99
CA LEU A 132 -9.46 2.14 2.96
C LEU A 132 -9.85 3.47 2.29
N ALA A 133 -9.31 3.76 1.11
CA ALA A 133 -9.71 4.92 0.33
C ALA A 133 -11.20 4.87 -0.06
N CYS A 134 -11.68 3.72 -0.52
CA CYS A 134 -13.09 3.52 -0.82
C CYS A 134 -13.97 3.62 0.44
N SER A 135 -13.51 3.06 1.55
CA SER A 135 -14.20 3.14 2.85
C SER A 135 -14.31 4.59 3.35
N GLN A 136 -13.27 5.40 3.20
CA GLN A 136 -13.33 6.84 3.51
C GLN A 136 -14.40 7.58 2.71
N ALA A 137 -14.64 7.15 1.48
CA ALA A 137 -15.69 7.73 0.63
C ALA A 137 -17.11 7.25 0.96
N GLY A 138 -17.24 6.27 1.86
CA GLY A 138 -18.52 5.77 2.36
C GLY A 138 -19.00 4.45 1.76
N ALA A 139 -18.21 3.79 0.92
CA ALA A 139 -18.58 2.51 0.32
C ALA A 139 -18.52 1.35 1.33
N HIS A 140 -19.30 0.32 1.08
CA HIS A 140 -19.20 -0.99 1.70
C HIS A 140 -18.15 -1.81 0.95
N LEU A 141 -17.20 -2.39 1.66
CA LEU A 141 -16.05 -3.07 1.06
C LEU A 141 -16.10 -4.59 1.28
N VAL A 142 -15.67 -5.30 0.25
CA VAL A 142 -15.21 -6.68 0.37
C VAL A 142 -13.74 -6.69 -0.06
N HIS A 143 -12.86 -6.94 0.90
CA HIS A 143 -11.40 -6.98 0.73
C HIS A 143 -10.97 -8.43 0.67
N VAL A 144 -10.37 -8.85 -0.44
CA VAL A 144 -9.94 -10.22 -0.68
C VAL A 144 -8.44 -10.26 -0.92
N ASP A 145 -7.74 -11.06 -0.14
CA ASP A 145 -6.33 -11.41 -0.37
C ASP A 145 -6.09 -12.84 0.10
N ALA A 146 -5.20 -13.56 -0.57
CA ALA A 146 -4.89 -14.96 -0.25
C ALA A 146 -4.02 -15.10 1.00
N ALA A 147 -3.25 -14.08 1.36
CA ALA A 147 -2.31 -14.13 2.46
C ALA A 147 -2.94 -13.60 3.76
N LYS A 148 -3.17 -14.49 4.73
CA LYS A 148 -3.77 -14.13 6.02
C LYS A 148 -3.02 -13.01 6.73
N GLY A 149 -1.69 -13.07 6.78
CA GLY A 149 -0.86 -12.04 7.43
C GLY A 149 -1.00 -10.66 6.80
N VAL A 150 -1.22 -10.61 5.48
CA VAL A 150 -1.44 -9.36 4.74
C VAL A 150 -2.84 -8.82 4.99
N VAL A 151 -3.86 -9.66 5.10
CA VAL A 151 -5.22 -9.25 5.49
C VAL A 151 -5.21 -8.70 6.92
N ASP A 152 -4.52 -9.34 7.85
CA ASP A 152 -4.37 -8.85 9.23
C ASP A 152 -3.66 -7.47 9.24
N TRP A 153 -2.68 -7.29 8.38
CA TRP A 153 -1.99 -6.00 8.20
C TRP A 153 -2.93 -4.91 7.66
N ALA A 154 -3.77 -5.25 6.68
CA ALA A 154 -4.79 -4.32 6.16
C ALA A 154 -5.79 -3.90 7.24
N ARG A 155 -6.22 -4.82 8.11
CA ARG A 155 -7.07 -4.52 9.27
C ARG A 155 -6.39 -3.57 10.25
N LYS A 156 -5.10 -3.77 10.51
CA LYS A 156 -4.32 -2.84 11.34
C LYS A 156 -4.30 -1.44 10.74
N ASN A 157 -4.10 -1.31 9.43
CA ASN A 157 -4.16 -0.03 8.75
C ASN A 157 -5.55 0.62 8.82
N ALA A 158 -6.63 -0.17 8.80
CA ALA A 158 -7.98 0.32 9.02
C ALA A 158 -8.15 0.91 10.42
N GLU A 159 -7.65 0.22 11.45
CA GLU A 159 -7.67 0.71 12.84
C GLU A 159 -6.88 2.02 12.98
N LEU A 160 -5.66 2.07 12.46
CA LEU A 160 -4.81 3.27 12.47
C LEU A 160 -5.43 4.46 11.74
N SER A 161 -6.23 4.19 10.71
CA SER A 161 -6.91 5.21 9.90
C SER A 161 -8.27 5.62 10.45
N GLY A 162 -8.70 5.08 11.61
CA GLY A 162 -10.00 5.36 12.20
C GLY A 162 -11.18 4.77 11.44
N LEU A 163 -10.96 3.66 10.73
CA LEU A 163 -11.95 2.99 9.87
C LEU A 163 -12.34 1.59 10.38
N ALA A 164 -12.00 1.25 11.62
CA ALA A 164 -12.26 -0.08 12.19
C ALA A 164 -13.76 -0.43 12.23
N ASP A 165 -14.62 0.57 12.46
CA ASP A 165 -16.08 0.40 12.53
C ASP A 165 -16.80 0.50 11.19
N ARG A 166 -16.06 0.65 10.09
CA ARG A 166 -16.63 0.74 8.75
C ARG A 166 -17.02 -0.64 8.23
N PRO A 167 -18.03 -0.71 7.32
CA PRO A 167 -18.48 -1.97 6.74
C PRO A 167 -17.47 -2.52 5.74
N ILE A 168 -16.46 -3.19 6.24
CA ILE A 168 -15.41 -3.86 5.48
C ILE A 168 -15.43 -5.35 5.85
N ARG A 169 -15.68 -6.20 4.86
CA ARG A 169 -15.55 -7.65 5.00
C ARG A 169 -14.13 -8.05 4.60
N TRP A 170 -13.41 -8.61 5.56
CA TRP A 170 -12.03 -9.08 5.37
C TRP A 170 -12.04 -10.57 5.03
N ILE A 171 -11.63 -10.92 3.82
CA ILE A 171 -11.68 -12.27 3.28
C ILE A 171 -10.25 -12.76 2.98
N VAL A 172 -9.89 -13.88 3.58
CA VAL A 172 -8.67 -14.62 3.25
C VAL A 172 -9.05 -15.73 2.29
N ASP A 173 -8.84 -15.52 1.00
CA ASP A 173 -9.18 -16.48 -0.03
C ASP A 173 -8.43 -16.19 -1.33
N ASP A 174 -8.33 -17.20 -2.19
CA ASP A 174 -7.93 -17.00 -3.59
C ASP A 174 -8.97 -16.16 -4.32
N ALA A 175 -8.52 -15.13 -5.03
CA ALA A 175 -9.39 -14.17 -5.69
C ALA A 175 -10.32 -14.84 -6.72
N MET A 176 -9.81 -15.78 -7.52
CA MET A 176 -10.59 -16.46 -8.53
C MET A 176 -11.64 -17.39 -7.91
N LYS A 177 -11.29 -18.10 -6.84
CA LYS A 177 -12.25 -18.94 -6.10
C LYS A 177 -13.34 -18.10 -5.46
N PHE A 178 -12.99 -16.94 -4.91
CA PHE A 178 -13.95 -16.00 -4.34
C PHE A 178 -14.92 -15.50 -5.40
N VAL A 179 -14.44 -15.00 -6.54
CA VAL A 179 -15.26 -14.47 -7.63
C VAL A 179 -16.23 -15.53 -8.17
N LYS A 180 -15.76 -16.75 -8.45
CA LYS A 180 -16.62 -17.84 -8.91
C LYS A 180 -17.73 -18.20 -7.90
N ARG A 181 -17.45 -18.05 -6.61
CA ARG A 181 -18.44 -18.29 -5.56
C ARG A 181 -19.47 -17.16 -5.48
N GLU A 182 -19.03 -15.90 -5.60
CA GLU A 182 -19.92 -14.73 -5.62
C GLU A 182 -20.81 -14.71 -6.88
N GLU A 183 -20.28 -15.07 -8.04
CA GLU A 183 -21.04 -15.24 -9.27
C GLU A 183 -22.20 -16.26 -9.09
N ARG A 184 -21.90 -17.43 -8.52
CA ARG A 184 -22.93 -18.46 -8.23
C ARG A 184 -24.00 -17.99 -7.23
N ARG A 185 -23.65 -17.04 -6.35
CA ARG A 185 -24.58 -16.42 -5.39
C ARG A 185 -25.38 -15.27 -5.98
N GLY A 186 -25.06 -14.84 -7.20
CA GLY A 186 -25.69 -13.70 -7.85
C GLY A 186 -25.33 -12.34 -7.22
N ASN A 187 -24.21 -12.26 -6.49
CA ASN A 187 -23.76 -11.01 -5.92
C ASN A 187 -23.12 -10.12 -6.99
N THR A 188 -23.37 -8.81 -6.88
CA THR A 188 -22.83 -7.76 -7.76
C THR A 188 -22.19 -6.65 -6.93
N TYR A 189 -21.24 -5.93 -7.56
CA TYR A 189 -20.43 -4.88 -6.92
C TYR A 189 -20.35 -3.64 -7.79
#